data_b82a996697cba44836bf69bc4470577a
#
_entry.id   b82a996697cba44836bf69bc4470577a
#
_cell.length_a   1.000
_cell.length_b   1.000
_cell.length_c   1.000
_cell.angle_alpha   90.00
_cell.angle_beta   90.00
_cell.angle_gamma   90.00
#
_symmetry.space_group_name_H-M   'P 1'
#
loop_
_entity.id
_entity.type
_entity.pdbx_description
1 polymer ?
#
loop_
_entity_poly.entity_id
_entity_poly.type
_entity_poly.pdbx_seq_one_letter_code
_entity_poly.pdbx_strand_id
1 'polypeptide(L)'
;MHRPEGRGGEKLFLDFVLDRSPPSLRNVGKNEGGGVSIGRVFMAGNGNSGRFGRPAALKLLQGNRGRENVGDLLAEVASPGFPVEAPPMPDVLSAEAIAEWKQLTPALIALGLVSNLDSMALATYCQAVADWRRYQRLIAQRNAASDDELGGDIQTFKTGAQQMHVLRQLANDAEKRANAAGAQFGLSPMARRNLKTLPQGQGELFPHEQRDAANKYFS
;
A
#
# COMPACT_ATOMS: atom_id res chain seq x y z
N MET A 1 -2.09 -67.64 -15.24
CA MET A 1 -3.36 -67.58 -14.50
C MET A 1 -3.22 -66.37 -13.56
N HIS A 2 -3.86 -65.33 -13.57
CA HIS A 2 -5.17 -64.81 -13.97
C HIS A 2 -5.06 -63.27 -13.86
N ARG A 3 -5.32 -62.50 -14.89
CA ARG A 3 -5.67 -61.08 -14.80
C ARG A 3 -7.11 -60.98 -14.25
N PRO A 4 -7.55 -59.87 -13.68
CA PRO A 4 -8.52 -59.12 -14.40
C PRO A 4 -8.29 -57.61 -14.52
N GLU A 5 -8.78 -57.15 -15.63
CA GLU A 5 -9.00 -55.76 -16.03
C GLU A 5 -10.03 -55.04 -15.14
N GLY A 6 -9.85 -53.74 -14.98
CA GLY A 6 -10.82 -52.84 -14.40
C GLY A 6 -10.68 -51.42 -15.02
N ARG A 7 -11.23 -51.24 -16.21
CA ARG A 7 -11.50 -49.92 -16.81
C ARG A 7 -12.59 -49.21 -16.03
N GLY A 8 -12.46 -47.94 -15.80
CA GLY A 8 -13.59 -47.11 -15.40
C GLY A 8 -13.25 -45.95 -14.51
N GLY A 9 -12.84 -44.81 -15.01
CA GLY A 9 -12.63 -43.63 -14.20
C GLY A 9 -12.17 -42.35 -14.91
N GLU A 10 -12.15 -42.35 -16.22
CA GLU A 10 -11.51 -41.24 -16.96
C GLU A 10 -12.47 -40.37 -17.82
N LYS A 11 -13.78 -40.44 -17.58
CA LYS A 11 -14.78 -39.70 -18.38
C LYS A 11 -15.65 -38.69 -17.64
N LEU A 12 -15.34 -38.33 -16.39
CA LEU A 12 -16.21 -37.43 -15.62
C LEU A 12 -15.56 -36.06 -15.29
N PHE A 13 -14.42 -35.74 -15.88
CA PHE A 13 -13.74 -34.47 -15.57
C PHE A 13 -13.63 -33.50 -16.75
N LEU A 14 -14.20 -33.79 -17.91
CA LEU A 14 -14.08 -32.95 -19.10
C LEU A 14 -15.36 -32.17 -19.48
N ASP A 15 -16.50 -32.36 -18.79
CA ASP A 15 -17.76 -31.70 -19.15
C ASP A 15 -18.10 -30.45 -18.30
N PHE A 16 -17.19 -29.92 -17.48
CA PHE A 16 -17.47 -28.73 -16.63
C PHE A 16 -16.81 -27.41 -17.07
N VAL A 17 -16.18 -27.36 -18.22
CA VAL A 17 -15.42 -26.16 -18.64
C VAL A 17 -16.00 -25.41 -19.85
N LEU A 18 -17.09 -25.82 -20.45
CA LEU A 18 -17.60 -25.18 -21.69
C LEU A 18 -19.05 -24.71 -21.62
N ASP A 19 -19.46 -24.00 -20.56
CA ASP A 19 -20.72 -23.22 -20.68
C ASP A 19 -20.63 -21.93 -19.83
N ARG A 20 -19.97 -20.92 -20.38
CA ARG A 20 -20.10 -19.51 -19.98
C ARG A 20 -20.23 -18.63 -21.19
N SER A 21 -21.35 -18.71 -21.87
CA SER A 21 -21.79 -17.64 -22.76
C SER A 21 -22.37 -16.50 -21.93
N PRO A 22 -22.04 -15.24 -22.19
CA PRO A 22 -22.65 -14.12 -21.48
C PRO A 22 -24.12 -13.99 -21.88
N PRO A 23 -25.01 -13.59 -20.97
CA PRO A 23 -26.43 -13.41 -21.28
C PRO A 23 -26.60 -12.27 -22.29
N SER A 24 -27.21 -12.59 -23.42
CA SER A 24 -27.61 -11.65 -24.47
C SER A 24 -28.66 -10.68 -23.92
N LEU A 25 -28.39 -9.39 -24.04
CA LEU A 25 -29.38 -8.33 -23.87
C LEU A 25 -30.47 -8.46 -24.95
N ARG A 26 -31.63 -8.92 -24.58
CA ARG A 26 -32.84 -8.81 -25.41
C ARG A 26 -33.92 -8.07 -24.64
N ASN A 27 -34.34 -6.97 -25.26
CA ASN A 27 -35.62 -6.28 -25.19
C ASN A 27 -36.21 -5.92 -23.81
N VAL A 28 -36.06 -4.65 -23.50
CA VAL A 28 -37.02 -3.97 -22.60
C VAL A 28 -38.01 -3.18 -23.47
N GLY A 29 -39.28 -3.55 -23.31
CA GLY A 29 -40.40 -2.94 -23.98
C GLY A 29 -40.59 -1.46 -23.66
N LYS A 30 -41.12 -0.74 -24.64
CA LYS A 30 -41.66 0.60 -24.49
C LYS A 30 -42.76 0.60 -23.43
N ASN A 31 -42.57 1.40 -22.37
CA ASN A 31 -43.67 1.85 -21.53
C ASN A 31 -43.70 3.39 -21.58
N GLU A 32 -44.85 3.86 -21.99
CA GLU A 32 -45.18 5.27 -22.08
C GLU A 32 -45.47 5.87 -20.69
N GLY A 33 -45.04 7.11 -20.45
CA GLY A 33 -45.67 8.04 -19.52
C GLY A 33 -45.35 7.85 -18.03
N GLY A 34 -44.32 8.54 -17.58
CA GLY A 34 -44.06 8.78 -16.17
C GLY A 34 -42.63 9.34 -15.99
N GLY A 35 -42.50 10.63 -15.78
CA GLY A 35 -41.20 11.27 -15.60
C GLY A 35 -40.45 10.73 -14.38
N VAL A 36 -39.68 9.69 -14.60
CA VAL A 36 -38.70 9.22 -13.61
C VAL A 36 -37.45 10.04 -13.80
N SER A 37 -37.17 10.91 -12.84
CA SER A 37 -35.87 11.56 -12.67
C SER A 37 -34.80 10.47 -12.71
N ILE A 38 -34.08 10.39 -13.83
CA ILE A 38 -32.92 9.52 -13.95
C ILE A 38 -31.87 10.10 -13.01
N GLY A 39 -31.82 9.55 -11.79
CA GLY A 39 -30.75 9.80 -10.89
C GLY A 39 -29.44 9.55 -11.63
N ARG A 40 -28.60 10.59 -11.77
CA ARG A 40 -27.23 10.44 -12.29
C ARG A 40 -26.58 9.29 -11.52
N VAL A 41 -26.39 8.18 -12.19
CA VAL A 41 -25.48 7.15 -11.70
C VAL A 41 -24.10 7.78 -11.72
N PHE A 42 -23.68 8.27 -10.57
CA PHE A 42 -22.29 8.63 -10.39
C PHE A 42 -21.48 7.34 -10.57
N MET A 43 -20.81 7.21 -11.70
CA MET A 43 -19.72 6.26 -11.85
C MET A 43 -18.68 6.67 -10.79
N ALA A 44 -18.73 6.00 -9.64
CA ALA A 44 -17.68 6.11 -8.64
C ALA A 44 -16.41 5.58 -9.30
N GLY A 45 -15.54 6.47 -9.74
CA GLY A 45 -14.20 6.10 -10.20
C GLY A 45 -13.51 5.33 -9.08
N ASN A 46 -12.62 4.40 -9.44
CA ASN A 46 -11.75 3.73 -8.48
C ASN A 46 -11.14 4.78 -7.55
N GLY A 47 -11.31 4.63 -6.24
CA GLY A 47 -10.74 5.53 -5.24
C GLY A 47 -9.23 5.76 -5.37
N ASN A 48 -8.57 5.00 -6.25
CA ASN A 48 -7.14 5.07 -6.54
C ASN A 48 -6.81 5.78 -7.87
N SER A 49 -7.81 6.18 -8.67
CA SER A 49 -7.63 6.86 -9.95
C SER A 49 -8.15 8.30 -9.87
N GLY A 50 -7.42 9.16 -9.21
CA GLY A 50 -7.82 10.56 -9.12
C GLY A 50 -6.78 11.41 -8.41
N ARG A 51 -6.85 12.72 -8.63
CA ARG A 51 -6.08 13.71 -7.87
C ARG A 51 -6.54 13.66 -6.41
N PHE A 52 -5.65 13.45 -5.49
CA PHE A 52 -5.97 13.51 -4.06
C PHE A 52 -6.74 14.79 -3.73
N GLY A 53 -7.84 14.65 -2.99
CA GLY A 53 -8.64 15.78 -2.52
C GLY A 53 -7.77 16.75 -1.73
N ARG A 54 -8.03 18.05 -1.88
CA ARG A 54 -7.35 19.07 -1.07
C ARG A 54 -7.79 18.93 0.38
N PRO A 55 -6.91 19.13 1.37
CA PRO A 55 -7.30 19.17 2.78
C PRO A 55 -8.40 20.19 3.05
N ALA A 56 -9.33 19.89 3.95
CA ALA A 56 -10.39 20.78 4.37
C ALA A 56 -9.86 22.15 4.84
N ALA A 57 -8.79 22.15 5.62
CA ALA A 57 -8.13 23.38 6.07
C ALA A 57 -7.69 24.28 4.90
N LEU A 58 -7.09 23.69 3.85
CA LEU A 58 -6.67 24.45 2.67
C LEU A 58 -7.88 24.94 1.86
N LYS A 59 -8.96 24.17 1.77
CA LYS A 59 -10.20 24.59 1.11
C LYS A 59 -10.82 25.80 1.82
N LEU A 60 -10.85 25.79 3.15
CA LEU A 60 -11.34 26.90 3.95
C LEU A 60 -10.48 28.17 3.76
N LEU A 61 -9.16 28.06 3.81
CA LEU A 61 -8.23 29.17 3.59
C LEU A 61 -8.35 29.79 2.18
N GLN A 62 -8.68 28.98 1.17
CA GLN A 62 -8.86 29.43 -0.22
C GLN A 62 -10.27 29.93 -0.53
N GLY A 63 -11.13 30.08 0.49
CA GLY A 63 -12.49 30.59 0.34
C GLY A 63 -13.49 29.60 -0.22
N ASN A 64 -13.28 28.31 0.01
CA ASN A 64 -14.23 27.23 -0.35
C ASN A 64 -14.77 27.32 -1.79
N ARG A 65 -13.89 27.39 -2.78
CA ARG A 65 -14.25 27.52 -4.21
C ARG A 65 -15.19 26.41 -4.70
N GLY A 66 -15.15 25.23 -4.06
CA GLY A 66 -16.02 24.09 -4.36
C GLY A 66 -17.44 24.24 -3.82
N ARG A 67 -17.73 25.27 -3.03
CA ARG A 67 -19.03 25.48 -2.33
C ARG A 67 -19.44 24.23 -1.52
N GLU A 68 -18.45 23.54 -0.93
CA GLU A 68 -18.71 22.42 -0.03
C GLU A 68 -19.33 22.95 1.27
N ASN A 69 -20.05 22.09 1.99
CA ASN A 69 -20.63 22.46 3.27
C ASN A 69 -19.52 22.86 4.26
N VAL A 70 -19.57 24.10 4.75
CA VAL A 70 -18.55 24.64 5.66
C VAL A 70 -18.56 23.88 6.98
N GLY A 71 -19.73 23.41 7.45
CA GLY A 71 -19.84 22.60 8.65
C GLY A 71 -19.07 21.29 8.55
N ASP A 72 -19.18 20.59 7.41
CA ASP A 72 -18.47 19.36 7.16
C ASP A 72 -16.95 19.58 7.06
N LEU A 73 -16.53 20.68 6.42
CA LEU A 73 -15.11 21.05 6.33
C LEU A 73 -14.52 21.39 7.71
N LEU A 74 -15.29 22.09 8.56
CA LEU A 74 -14.88 22.41 9.93
C LEU A 74 -14.82 21.13 10.79
N ALA A 75 -15.80 20.24 10.62
CA ALA A 75 -15.78 18.94 11.30
C ALA A 75 -14.58 18.08 10.89
N GLU A 76 -14.23 18.08 9.58
CA GLU A 76 -13.02 17.37 9.10
C GLU A 76 -11.74 17.97 9.71
N VAL A 77 -11.65 19.30 9.82
CA VAL A 77 -10.49 19.97 10.44
C VAL A 77 -10.43 19.72 11.94
N ALA A 78 -11.59 19.66 12.62
CA ALA A 78 -11.68 19.40 14.05
C ALA A 78 -11.57 17.92 14.41
N SER A 79 -11.72 17.03 13.43
CA SER A 79 -11.60 15.59 13.67
C SER A 79 -10.22 15.26 14.23
N PRO A 80 -10.13 14.64 15.42
CA PRO A 80 -8.88 14.13 15.90
C PRO A 80 -8.36 13.10 14.88
N GLY A 81 -7.17 13.31 14.37
CA GLY A 81 -6.49 12.29 13.56
C GLY A 81 -6.36 10.98 14.35
N PHE A 82 -6.01 9.89 13.67
CA PHE A 82 -5.70 8.66 14.39
C PHE A 82 -4.57 8.91 15.40
N PRO A 83 -4.69 8.38 16.62
CA PRO A 83 -3.65 8.55 17.63
C PRO A 83 -2.34 7.94 17.10
N VAL A 84 -1.26 8.69 17.26
CA VAL A 84 0.09 8.21 16.93
C VAL A 84 0.53 7.28 18.05
N GLU A 85 0.47 5.99 17.79
CA GLU A 85 0.81 4.95 18.77
C GLU A 85 1.67 3.88 18.12
N ALA A 86 2.49 3.21 18.93
CA ALA A 86 3.25 2.07 18.46
C ALA A 86 2.30 0.92 18.07
N PRO A 87 2.32 0.46 16.81
CA PRO A 87 1.51 -0.68 16.42
C PRO A 87 1.95 -1.95 17.16
N PRO A 88 1.04 -2.86 17.50
CA PRO A 88 1.40 -4.15 18.08
C PRO A 88 2.22 -4.96 17.08
N MET A 89 3.35 -5.50 17.54
CA MET A 89 4.23 -6.30 16.70
C MET A 89 3.64 -7.71 16.52
N PRO A 90 3.41 -8.20 15.28
CA PRO A 90 2.96 -9.55 15.05
C PRO A 90 4.05 -10.58 15.38
N ASP A 91 3.65 -11.76 15.83
CA ASP A 91 4.50 -12.88 16.20
C ASP A 91 5.09 -13.66 15.00
N VAL A 92 4.54 -13.42 13.80
CA VAL A 92 4.95 -14.11 12.56
C VAL A 92 6.26 -13.59 11.94
N LEU A 93 6.85 -12.53 12.51
CA LEU A 93 8.05 -11.90 11.96
C LEU A 93 9.31 -12.76 12.21
N SER A 94 10.19 -12.80 11.20
CA SER A 94 11.53 -13.36 11.38
C SER A 94 12.38 -12.51 12.33
N ALA A 95 13.42 -13.10 12.92
CA ALA A 95 14.31 -12.38 13.85
C ALA A 95 14.93 -11.12 13.22
N GLU A 96 15.27 -11.15 11.93
CA GLU A 96 15.78 -10.00 11.20
C GLU A 96 14.71 -8.93 10.96
N ALA A 97 13.46 -9.35 10.69
CA ALA A 97 12.34 -8.44 10.54
C ALA A 97 11.97 -7.78 11.88
N ILE A 98 12.09 -8.48 13.00
CA ILE A 98 11.91 -7.91 14.35
C ILE A 98 12.98 -6.84 14.61
N ALA A 99 14.22 -7.06 14.22
CA ALA A 99 15.27 -6.05 14.36
C ALA A 99 14.96 -4.77 13.56
N GLU A 100 14.52 -4.94 12.30
CA GLU A 100 14.09 -3.82 11.45
C GLU A 100 12.89 -3.07 12.05
N TRP A 101 11.90 -3.81 12.57
CA TRP A 101 10.74 -3.25 13.25
C TRP A 101 11.13 -2.35 14.43
N LYS A 102 12.00 -2.87 15.31
CA LYS A 102 12.46 -2.13 16.48
C LYS A 102 13.26 -0.88 16.13
N GLN A 103 13.98 -0.90 15.02
CA GLN A 103 14.75 0.23 14.53
C GLN A 103 13.85 1.30 13.91
N LEU A 104 12.85 0.90 13.12
CA LEU A 104 12.05 1.82 12.31
C LEU A 104 10.88 2.44 13.08
N THR A 105 10.21 1.67 13.94
CA THR A 105 9.00 2.10 14.65
C THR A 105 9.19 3.42 15.43
N PRO A 106 10.27 3.64 16.19
CA PRO A 106 10.45 4.91 16.91
C PRO A 106 10.52 6.12 15.98
N ALA A 107 11.18 5.98 14.82
CA ALA A 107 11.27 7.05 13.85
C ALA A 107 9.91 7.38 13.20
N LEU A 108 9.11 6.35 12.90
CA LEU A 108 7.76 6.55 12.34
C LEU A 108 6.80 7.20 13.34
N ILE A 109 6.89 6.84 14.63
CA ILE A 109 6.13 7.49 15.71
C ILE A 109 6.53 8.95 15.83
N ALA A 110 7.83 9.25 15.88
CA ALA A 110 8.33 10.62 15.98
C ALA A 110 7.87 11.51 14.81
N LEU A 111 7.66 10.91 13.63
CA LEU A 111 7.15 11.61 12.45
C LEU A 111 5.62 11.63 12.37
N GLY A 112 4.91 10.97 13.28
CA GLY A 112 3.46 10.87 13.25
C GLY A 112 2.91 10.07 12.06
N LEU A 113 3.68 9.12 11.54
CA LEU A 113 3.37 8.38 10.31
C LEU A 113 2.80 6.98 10.57
N VAL A 114 2.62 6.59 11.82
CA VAL A 114 2.17 5.25 12.21
C VAL A 114 1.16 5.31 13.34
N SER A 115 0.17 4.44 13.27
CA SER A 115 -0.86 4.21 14.26
C SER A 115 -0.94 2.73 14.64
N ASN A 116 -1.74 2.39 15.64
CA ASN A 116 -1.97 1.00 16.04
C ASN A 116 -2.64 0.14 14.94
N LEU A 117 -3.25 0.77 13.92
CA LEU A 117 -3.88 0.08 12.79
C LEU A 117 -2.87 -0.40 11.74
N ASP A 118 -1.65 0.14 11.76
CA ASP A 118 -0.67 -0.09 10.70
C ASP A 118 0.21 -1.33 10.92
N SER A 119 -0.12 -2.14 11.92
CA SER A 119 0.64 -3.32 12.34
C SER A 119 1.02 -4.24 11.18
N MET A 120 0.03 -4.68 10.38
CA MET A 120 0.28 -5.61 9.28
C MET A 120 1.03 -4.97 8.10
N ALA A 121 0.76 -3.70 7.80
CA ALA A 121 1.45 -2.99 6.74
C ALA A 121 2.94 -2.82 7.07
N LEU A 122 3.25 -2.42 8.30
CA LEU A 122 4.63 -2.29 8.79
C LEU A 122 5.33 -3.65 8.87
N ALA A 123 4.62 -4.70 9.32
CA ALA A 123 5.14 -6.07 9.34
C ALA A 123 5.53 -6.56 7.94
N THR A 124 4.69 -6.31 6.94
CA THR A 124 4.95 -6.66 5.54
C THR A 124 6.21 -5.97 5.04
N TYR A 125 6.42 -4.69 5.36
CA TYR A 125 7.64 -3.96 5.03
C TYR A 125 8.86 -4.61 5.68
N CYS A 126 8.84 -4.78 6.99
CA CYS A 126 9.98 -5.32 7.75
C CYS A 126 10.36 -6.73 7.29
N GLN A 127 9.35 -7.59 7.02
CA GLN A 127 9.61 -8.93 6.52
C GLN A 127 10.19 -8.90 5.09
N ALA A 128 9.69 -8.03 4.22
CA ALA A 128 10.22 -7.89 2.86
C ALA A 128 11.69 -7.43 2.85
N VAL A 129 12.06 -6.49 3.73
CA VAL A 129 13.45 -6.03 3.90
C VAL A 129 14.35 -7.16 4.44
N ALA A 130 13.88 -7.92 5.43
CA ALA A 130 14.60 -9.07 5.98
C ALA A 130 14.82 -10.16 4.92
N ASP A 131 13.78 -10.49 4.14
CA ASP A 131 13.86 -11.44 3.03
C ASP A 131 14.88 -10.99 1.98
N TRP A 132 14.82 -9.72 1.57
CA TRP A 132 15.76 -9.15 0.63
C TRP A 132 17.21 -9.27 1.11
N ARG A 133 17.50 -8.88 2.37
CA ARG A 133 18.84 -9.02 2.97
C ARG A 133 19.31 -10.47 3.00
N ARG A 134 18.41 -11.40 3.34
CA ARG A 134 18.70 -12.85 3.35
C ARG A 134 19.06 -13.34 1.95
N TYR A 135 18.28 -12.99 0.94
CA TYR A 135 18.56 -13.41 -0.44
C TYR A 135 19.87 -12.80 -0.97
N GLN A 136 20.16 -11.54 -0.66
CA GLN A 136 21.40 -10.91 -1.05
C GLN A 136 22.63 -11.64 -0.46
N ARG A 137 22.56 -12.05 0.82
CA ARG A 137 23.64 -12.85 1.44
C ARG A 137 23.82 -14.20 0.74
N LEU A 138 22.72 -14.89 0.43
CA LEU A 138 22.79 -16.18 -0.26
C LEU A 138 23.34 -16.04 -1.69
N ILE A 139 23.01 -14.98 -2.39
CA ILE A 139 23.54 -14.64 -3.71
C ILE A 139 25.05 -14.41 -3.60
N ALA A 140 25.48 -13.56 -2.66
CA ALA A 140 26.89 -13.27 -2.44
C ALA A 140 27.70 -14.53 -2.10
N GLN A 141 27.16 -15.41 -1.25
CA GLN A 141 27.80 -16.70 -0.93
C GLN A 141 27.97 -17.59 -2.17
N ARG A 142 26.94 -17.65 -3.02
CA ARG A 142 27.01 -18.45 -4.26
C ARG A 142 27.95 -17.85 -5.28
N ASN A 143 27.96 -16.53 -5.41
CA ASN A 143 28.90 -15.84 -6.32
C ASN A 143 30.34 -16.10 -5.89
N ALA A 144 30.65 -16.02 -4.59
CA ALA A 144 31.96 -16.30 -4.06
C ALA A 144 32.41 -17.79 -4.21
N ALA A 145 31.43 -18.70 -4.38
CA ALA A 145 31.70 -20.13 -4.57
C ALA A 145 31.78 -20.57 -6.04
N SER A 146 31.47 -19.67 -6.98
CA SER A 146 31.51 -19.96 -8.43
C SER A 146 32.71 -19.31 -9.09
N ASP A 147 33.29 -19.99 -10.09
CA ASP A 147 34.50 -19.54 -10.81
C ASP A 147 34.27 -18.23 -11.60
N ASP A 148 33.04 -18.00 -12.04
CA ASP A 148 32.64 -16.81 -12.82
C ASP A 148 32.02 -15.70 -11.96
N GLU A 149 31.97 -15.88 -10.63
CA GLU A 149 31.35 -14.94 -9.67
C GLU A 149 29.87 -14.62 -9.95
N LEU A 150 29.18 -15.42 -10.76
CA LEU A 150 27.80 -15.20 -11.17
C LEU A 150 26.85 -16.33 -10.73
N GLY A 151 27.31 -17.33 -9.99
CA GLY A 151 26.54 -18.52 -9.65
C GLY A 151 25.28 -18.27 -8.81
N GLY A 152 25.15 -17.12 -8.16
CA GLY A 152 23.94 -16.68 -7.47
C GLY A 152 23.00 -15.82 -8.33
N ASP A 153 23.48 -15.29 -9.45
CA ASP A 153 22.75 -14.42 -10.34
C ASP A 153 22.21 -15.15 -11.56
N ILE A 154 23.02 -16.06 -12.13
CA ILE A 154 22.72 -16.80 -13.34
C ILE A 154 22.75 -18.29 -13.04
N GLN A 155 21.76 -19.00 -13.52
CA GLN A 155 21.72 -20.45 -13.52
C GLN A 155 21.99 -20.95 -14.95
N THR A 156 23.09 -21.70 -15.10
CA THR A 156 23.43 -22.35 -16.37
C THR A 156 23.02 -23.83 -16.32
N PHE A 157 22.23 -24.27 -17.29
CA PHE A 157 21.79 -25.65 -17.41
C PHE A 157 22.81 -26.49 -18.20
N LYS A 158 22.67 -27.81 -18.11
CA LYS A 158 23.52 -28.77 -18.86
C LYS A 158 23.46 -28.57 -20.38
N THR A 159 22.39 -27.98 -20.89
CA THR A 159 22.19 -27.65 -22.30
C THR A 159 22.92 -26.38 -22.75
N GLY A 160 23.62 -25.68 -21.84
CA GLY A 160 24.22 -24.37 -22.10
C GLY A 160 23.25 -23.19 -22.02
N ALA A 161 21.95 -23.42 -21.83
CA ALA A 161 20.98 -22.36 -21.63
C ALA A 161 21.21 -21.65 -20.29
N GLN A 162 21.06 -20.33 -20.30
CA GLN A 162 21.22 -19.49 -19.11
C GLN A 162 19.91 -18.80 -18.77
N GLN A 163 19.62 -18.70 -17.48
CA GLN A 163 18.49 -17.91 -16.97
C GLN A 163 18.84 -17.25 -15.65
N MET A 164 18.07 -16.24 -15.26
CA MET A 164 18.20 -15.61 -13.96
C MET A 164 17.97 -16.64 -12.85
N HIS A 165 18.88 -16.68 -11.89
CA HIS A 165 18.78 -17.59 -10.76
C HIS A 165 17.55 -17.27 -9.89
N VAL A 166 16.91 -18.30 -9.33
CA VAL A 166 15.71 -18.16 -8.48
C VAL A 166 15.96 -17.22 -7.29
N LEU A 167 17.15 -17.27 -6.67
CA LEU A 167 17.48 -16.34 -5.58
C LEU A 167 17.46 -14.89 -6.01
N ARG A 168 17.93 -14.57 -7.23
CA ARG A 168 17.86 -13.22 -7.78
C ARG A 168 16.42 -12.79 -8.04
N GLN A 169 15.57 -13.69 -8.53
CA GLN A 169 14.14 -13.41 -8.70
C GLN A 169 13.47 -13.11 -7.36
N LEU A 170 13.72 -13.95 -6.34
CA LEU A 170 13.18 -13.75 -4.98
C LEU A 170 13.68 -12.44 -4.34
N ALA A 171 14.95 -12.08 -4.56
CA ALA A 171 15.50 -10.81 -4.10
C ALA A 171 14.80 -9.61 -4.76
N ASN A 172 14.60 -9.65 -6.08
CA ASN A 172 13.89 -8.61 -6.82
C ASN A 172 12.42 -8.48 -6.38
N ASP A 173 11.76 -9.59 -6.10
CA ASP A 173 10.36 -9.58 -5.63
C ASP A 173 10.25 -9.06 -4.18
N ALA A 174 11.21 -9.41 -3.32
CA ALA A 174 11.29 -8.86 -1.96
C ALA A 174 11.55 -7.36 -1.98
N GLU A 175 12.44 -6.87 -2.86
CA GLU A 175 12.70 -5.46 -3.07
C GLU A 175 11.45 -4.69 -3.54
N LYS A 176 10.72 -5.22 -4.52
CA LYS A 176 9.46 -4.62 -4.99
C LYS A 176 8.44 -4.51 -3.87
N ARG A 177 8.27 -5.57 -3.06
CA ARG A 177 7.36 -5.56 -1.89
C ARG A 177 7.80 -4.54 -0.85
N ALA A 178 9.10 -4.47 -0.54
CA ALA A 178 9.64 -3.50 0.39
C ALA A 178 9.41 -2.07 -0.09
N ASN A 179 9.69 -1.77 -1.36
CA ASN A 179 9.48 -0.44 -1.95
C ASN A 179 7.99 -0.05 -1.97
N ALA A 180 7.10 -0.97 -2.32
CA ALA A 180 5.65 -0.72 -2.34
C ALA A 180 5.09 -0.46 -0.93
N ALA A 181 5.46 -1.28 0.05
CA ALA A 181 5.04 -1.11 1.43
C ALA A 181 5.70 0.13 2.06
N GLY A 182 7.00 0.35 1.82
CA GLY A 182 7.73 1.51 2.34
C GLY A 182 7.22 2.85 1.83
N ALA A 183 6.69 2.89 0.60
CA ALA A 183 6.07 4.10 0.05
C ALA A 183 4.85 4.55 0.86
N GLN A 184 4.11 3.63 1.46
CA GLN A 184 2.95 3.95 2.31
C GLN A 184 3.36 4.71 3.57
N PHE A 185 4.53 4.42 4.12
CA PHE A 185 5.10 5.08 5.30
C PHE A 185 6.03 6.26 4.96
N GLY A 186 6.07 6.67 3.69
CA GLY A 186 6.92 7.79 3.28
C GLY A 186 8.42 7.51 3.36
N LEU A 187 8.85 6.25 3.28
CA LEU A 187 10.26 5.89 3.39
C LEU A 187 11.07 6.29 2.14
N SER A 188 10.41 6.69 1.06
CA SER A 188 11.07 7.29 -0.10
C SER A 188 10.88 8.81 -0.14
N PRO A 189 11.83 9.59 -0.73
CA PRO A 189 11.70 11.05 -0.87
C PRO A 189 10.44 11.46 -1.63
N MET A 190 10.05 10.71 -2.65
CA MET A 190 8.84 10.98 -3.44
C MET A 190 7.56 10.71 -2.65
N ALA A 191 7.54 9.64 -1.87
CA ALA A 191 6.40 9.32 -1.02
C ALA A 191 6.20 10.38 0.07
N ARG A 192 7.28 10.88 0.69
CA ARG A 192 7.21 11.96 1.70
C ARG A 192 6.57 13.24 1.20
N ARG A 193 6.73 13.57 -0.08
CA ARG A 193 6.09 14.78 -0.67
C ARG A 193 4.57 14.73 -0.64
N ASN A 194 4.00 13.54 -0.61
CA ASN A 194 2.55 13.33 -0.64
C ASN A 194 1.96 13.04 0.76
N LEU A 195 2.81 12.75 1.74
CA LEU A 195 2.36 12.53 3.11
C LEU A 195 2.12 13.87 3.80
N LYS A 196 0.94 14.01 4.38
CA LYS A 196 0.62 15.07 5.29
C LYS A 196 1.19 14.68 6.66
N THR A 197 2.45 14.98 6.91
CA THR A 197 2.95 14.92 8.29
C THR A 197 2.21 15.98 9.09
N LEU A 198 1.74 15.62 10.28
CA LEU A 198 1.30 16.64 11.24
C LEU A 198 2.48 17.59 11.41
N PRO A 199 2.31 18.92 11.23
CA PRO A 199 3.38 19.84 11.52
C PRO A 199 3.74 19.63 12.99
N GLN A 200 4.90 19.02 13.24
CA GLN A 200 5.51 19.10 14.56
C GLN A 200 5.59 20.58 14.85
N GLY A 201 4.84 21.03 15.85
CA GLY A 201 4.54 22.39 16.15
C GLY A 201 5.61 23.32 15.64
N GLN A 202 5.30 23.99 14.53
CA GLN A 202 6.11 25.09 14.10
C GLN A 202 6.06 26.04 15.30
N GLY A 203 7.13 26.02 16.11
CA GLY A 203 7.22 26.93 17.25
C GLY A 203 6.85 28.30 16.70
N GLU A 204 5.88 28.95 17.33
CA GLU A 204 5.45 30.28 16.88
C GLU A 204 6.71 31.06 16.56
N LEU A 205 6.86 31.45 15.30
CA LEU A 205 8.04 32.21 14.83
C LEU A 205 8.21 33.48 15.67
N PHE A 206 7.13 33.90 16.32
CA PHE A 206 7.00 35.05 17.22
C PHE A 206 6.13 34.68 18.42
N PRO A 207 6.64 33.87 19.37
CA PRO A 207 5.90 33.56 20.59
C PRO A 207 5.68 34.88 21.34
N HIS A 208 4.42 35.25 21.52
CA HIS A 208 3.95 36.40 22.28
C HIS A 208 3.83 37.77 21.58
N GLU A 209 4.40 38.03 20.42
CA GLU A 209 4.29 39.33 19.75
C GLU A 209 2.85 39.77 19.48
N GLN A 210 1.96 38.85 19.10
CA GLN A 210 0.54 39.18 18.86
C GLN A 210 -0.22 39.49 20.16
N ARG A 211 0.09 38.81 21.26
CA ARG A 211 -0.50 39.08 22.57
C ARG A 211 0.01 40.40 23.16
N ASP A 212 1.31 40.64 23.03
CA ASP A 212 1.93 41.87 23.53
C ASP A 212 1.50 43.10 22.72
N ALA A 213 1.34 42.96 21.39
CA ALA A 213 0.77 43.96 20.53
C ALA A 213 -0.70 44.27 20.88
N ALA A 214 -1.53 43.22 21.06
CA ALA A 214 -2.94 43.40 21.46
C ALA A 214 -3.05 44.11 22.82
N ASN A 215 -2.28 43.69 23.82
CA ASN A 215 -2.28 44.32 25.13
C ASN A 215 -1.78 45.78 25.10
N LYS A 216 -0.86 46.10 24.19
CA LYS A 216 -0.31 47.46 24.06
C LYS A 216 -1.28 48.45 23.40
N TYR A 217 -2.19 47.97 22.52
CA TYR A 217 -3.07 48.83 21.75
C TYR A 217 -4.53 48.79 22.17
N PHE A 218 -4.92 47.83 23.03
CA PHE A 218 -6.31 47.62 23.49
C PHE A 218 -6.48 47.61 25.01
N SER A 219 -5.52 48.10 25.79
CA SER A 219 -5.64 48.33 27.24
C SER A 219 -5.99 49.77 27.55
#